data_d5a60de4f80ba5ce4ff6801269a2603c
#
_entry.id   d5a60de4f80ba5ce4ff6801269a2603c
#
_cell.length_a   1.000
_cell.length_b   1.000
_cell.length_c   1.000
_cell.angle_alpha   90.00
_cell.angle_beta   90.00
_cell.angle_gamma   90.00
#
_symmetry.space_group_name_H-M   'P 1'
#
loop_
_entity.id
_entity.type
_entity.pdbx_description
1 polymer ?
#
loop_
_entity_poly.entity_id
_entity_poly.type
_entity_poly.pdbx_seq_one_letter_code
_entity_poly.pdbx_strand_id
1 'polypeptide(L)'
;MASAIRKFIRNSYLIANKLRLAICLVTCLFYTFFQPVVAQVCADPSGELVFNQTFGTASNPVSIAGLTPYEYEPINCPGDGQYTIAPVLDDSCFNATWYAVSTDHTPSDVQGNMLVINGGSQAGIFYRQPVSGLCKGTSYEVSVWVLNLLKTGTCSNPLIPNLSINVETNDGLIIQSTNIGPIQQTDIPTWRRCSILFTVPTADGEVVIKLINNQGDLGCGNDMLIDDLQVKQCSECVGPPELVYVPDVFTPNNDGINDTLAIFLRTSASSSFSLKIYNRWGSLIFTSTDPAHKWDGNYAGVACASGTYSWVIAYRSGTSPRNEIVRTGHVLLMR
;
A
#
# COMPACT_ATOMS: atom_id res chain seq x y z
N MET A 1 -45.55 -41.65 -49.73
CA MET A 1 -44.10 -41.27 -49.75
C MET A 1 -43.81 -39.84 -49.28
N ALA A 2 -44.54 -38.80 -49.69
CA ALA A 2 -44.31 -37.42 -49.33
C ALA A 2 -44.43 -37.05 -47.82
N SER A 3 -45.31 -37.75 -47.07
CA SER A 3 -45.52 -37.52 -45.64
C SER A 3 -44.32 -37.97 -44.76
N ALA A 4 -43.69 -39.08 -45.12
CA ALA A 4 -42.56 -39.67 -44.43
C ALA A 4 -41.30 -38.79 -44.60
N ILE A 5 -41.10 -38.22 -45.79
CA ILE A 5 -39.97 -37.33 -46.09
C ILE A 5 -40.07 -36.00 -45.29
N ARG A 6 -41.29 -35.43 -45.22
CA ARG A 6 -41.48 -34.18 -44.40
C ARG A 6 -41.22 -34.40 -42.90
N LYS A 7 -41.58 -35.59 -42.38
CA LYS A 7 -41.35 -35.94 -40.97
C LYS A 7 -39.85 -36.16 -40.69
N PHE A 8 -39.12 -36.71 -41.63
CA PHE A 8 -37.66 -36.93 -41.52
C PHE A 8 -36.91 -35.59 -41.55
N ILE A 9 -37.25 -34.70 -42.50
CA ILE A 9 -36.62 -33.37 -42.60
C ILE A 9 -36.89 -32.53 -41.33
N ARG A 10 -38.13 -32.58 -40.80
CA ARG A 10 -38.51 -31.84 -39.57
C ARG A 10 -37.75 -32.35 -38.32
N ASN A 11 -37.54 -33.68 -38.21
CA ASN A 11 -36.75 -34.25 -37.12
C ASN A 11 -35.27 -33.91 -37.23
N SER A 12 -34.70 -33.90 -38.44
CA SER A 12 -33.30 -33.50 -38.65
C SER A 12 -33.05 -32.03 -38.30
N TYR A 13 -33.99 -31.12 -38.59
CA TYR A 13 -33.92 -29.70 -38.18
C TYR A 13 -34.02 -29.52 -36.67
N LEU A 14 -34.87 -30.28 -35.98
CA LEU A 14 -35.00 -30.25 -34.54
C LEU A 14 -33.74 -30.76 -33.82
N ILE A 15 -33.11 -31.79 -34.34
CA ILE A 15 -31.85 -32.34 -33.82
C ILE A 15 -30.70 -31.36 -34.05
N ALA A 16 -30.59 -30.75 -35.23
CA ALA A 16 -29.58 -29.75 -35.53
C ALA A 16 -29.70 -28.48 -34.66
N ASN A 17 -30.91 -28.01 -34.39
CA ASN A 17 -31.14 -26.89 -33.51
C ASN A 17 -30.83 -27.20 -32.02
N LYS A 18 -31.18 -28.38 -31.53
CA LYS A 18 -30.81 -28.83 -30.18
C LYS A 18 -29.29 -28.96 -30.02
N LEU A 19 -28.58 -29.45 -31.05
CA LEU A 19 -27.13 -29.57 -31.04
C LEU A 19 -26.46 -28.17 -31.08
N ARG A 20 -26.98 -27.22 -31.86
CA ARG A 20 -26.51 -25.83 -31.88
C ARG A 20 -26.75 -25.12 -30.55
N LEU A 21 -27.90 -25.32 -29.90
CA LEU A 21 -28.19 -24.77 -28.58
C LEU A 21 -27.24 -25.36 -27.50
N ALA A 22 -26.97 -26.66 -27.55
CA ALA A 22 -26.05 -27.32 -26.63
C ALA A 22 -24.62 -26.84 -26.80
N ILE A 23 -24.15 -26.64 -28.05
CA ILE A 23 -22.82 -26.10 -28.34
C ILE A 23 -22.71 -24.65 -27.88
N CYS A 24 -23.73 -23.78 -28.10
CA CYS A 24 -23.74 -22.42 -27.58
C CYS A 24 -23.74 -22.36 -26.04
N LEU A 25 -24.48 -23.24 -25.38
CA LEU A 25 -24.47 -23.32 -23.90
C LEU A 25 -23.12 -23.77 -23.35
N VAL A 26 -22.47 -24.74 -23.98
CA VAL A 26 -21.14 -25.21 -23.59
C VAL A 26 -20.08 -24.15 -23.85
N THR A 27 -20.14 -23.44 -24.99
CA THR A 27 -19.19 -22.31 -25.25
C THR A 27 -19.43 -21.13 -24.33
N CYS A 28 -20.69 -20.78 -24.00
CA CYS A 28 -20.97 -19.75 -22.98
C CYS A 28 -20.48 -20.15 -21.58
N LEU A 29 -20.62 -21.42 -21.18
CA LEU A 29 -20.09 -21.93 -19.92
C LEU A 29 -18.55 -21.90 -19.86
N PHE A 30 -17.86 -22.18 -20.97
CA PHE A 30 -16.40 -22.09 -21.05
C PHE A 30 -15.90 -20.62 -21.00
N TYR A 31 -16.64 -19.65 -21.56
CA TYR A 31 -16.28 -18.24 -21.51
C TYR A 31 -16.43 -17.62 -20.10
N THR A 32 -17.27 -18.19 -19.24
CA THR A 32 -17.45 -17.68 -17.87
C THR A 32 -16.37 -18.16 -16.88
N PHE A 33 -15.58 -19.19 -17.22
CA PHE A 33 -14.54 -19.74 -16.35
C PHE A 33 -13.13 -19.19 -16.63
N PHE A 34 -12.91 -18.49 -17.74
CA PHE A 34 -11.64 -17.84 -18.05
C PHE A 34 -11.80 -16.31 -18.09
N GLN A 35 -12.23 -15.72 -17.00
CA GLN A 35 -11.99 -14.30 -16.81
C GLN A 35 -10.50 -14.13 -16.46
N PRO A 36 -9.70 -13.40 -17.25
CA PRO A 36 -8.36 -13.04 -16.80
C PRO A 36 -8.53 -12.31 -15.50
N VAL A 37 -7.82 -12.72 -14.45
CA VAL A 37 -7.69 -11.95 -13.23
C VAL A 37 -7.01 -10.64 -13.64
N VAL A 38 -7.81 -9.63 -13.93
CA VAL A 38 -7.29 -8.28 -14.16
C VAL A 38 -6.75 -7.85 -12.81
N ALA A 39 -5.45 -7.60 -12.75
CA ALA A 39 -4.84 -7.03 -11.56
C ALA A 39 -5.66 -5.79 -11.18
N GLN A 40 -6.23 -5.81 -9.97
CA GLN A 40 -6.95 -4.66 -9.45
C GLN A 40 -5.93 -3.56 -9.20
N VAL A 41 -6.06 -2.46 -9.92
CA VAL A 41 -5.19 -1.28 -9.81
C VAL A 41 -6.04 -0.09 -9.37
N CYS A 42 -5.42 0.90 -8.75
CA CYS A 42 -6.08 2.18 -8.49
C CYS A 42 -6.66 2.76 -9.78
N ALA A 43 -7.91 3.20 -9.72
CA ALA A 43 -8.54 3.89 -10.86
C ALA A 43 -7.84 5.23 -11.16
N ASP A 44 -7.27 5.87 -10.13
CA ASP A 44 -6.46 7.09 -10.25
C ASP A 44 -4.96 6.74 -10.21
N PRO A 45 -4.22 6.90 -11.32
CA PRO A 45 -2.79 6.68 -11.35
C PRO A 45 -1.98 7.72 -10.54
N SER A 46 -2.59 8.86 -10.17
CA SER A 46 -1.94 9.95 -9.44
C SER A 46 -1.97 9.80 -7.91
N GLY A 47 -2.56 8.71 -7.38
CA GLY A 47 -2.68 8.47 -5.94
C GLY A 47 -1.34 8.56 -5.19
N GLU A 48 -1.38 9.03 -3.94
CA GLU A 48 -0.20 9.24 -3.10
C GLU A 48 0.52 7.91 -2.78
N LEU A 49 1.84 7.87 -2.98
CA LEU A 49 2.68 6.76 -2.56
C LEU A 49 2.94 6.86 -1.05
N VAL A 50 2.31 5.99 -0.28
CA VAL A 50 2.35 6.04 1.19
C VAL A 50 3.44 5.16 1.79
N PHE A 51 3.91 4.17 1.05
CA PHE A 51 5.01 3.30 1.43
C PHE A 51 5.79 2.88 0.17
N ASN A 52 7.13 2.85 0.27
CA ASN A 52 8.02 2.40 -0.80
C ASN A 52 9.23 1.69 -0.22
N GLN A 53 9.47 0.44 -0.62
CA GLN A 53 10.63 -0.36 -0.29
C GLN A 53 11.35 -0.77 -1.56
N THR A 54 12.53 -0.20 -1.78
CA THR A 54 13.42 -0.44 -2.93
C THR A 54 14.67 -1.22 -2.55
N PHE A 55 14.76 -1.71 -1.30
CA PHE A 55 15.91 -2.40 -0.71
C PHE A 55 17.21 -1.59 -0.67
N GLY A 56 17.16 -0.29 -0.99
CA GLY A 56 18.27 0.65 -0.92
C GLY A 56 19.26 0.51 -2.09
N THR A 57 20.53 0.86 -1.84
CA THR A 57 21.60 0.79 -2.84
C THR A 57 22.77 -0.04 -2.34
N ALA A 58 23.70 -0.41 -3.21
CA ALA A 58 24.92 -1.15 -2.85
C ALA A 58 25.71 -0.46 -1.72
N SER A 59 25.73 0.88 -1.68
CA SER A 59 26.40 1.66 -0.64
C SER A 59 25.58 1.84 0.64
N ASN A 60 24.24 1.61 0.57
CA ASN A 60 23.31 1.77 1.68
C ASN A 60 22.19 0.73 1.61
N PRO A 61 22.48 -0.56 1.82
CA PRO A 61 21.47 -1.62 1.75
C PRO A 61 20.48 -1.50 2.91
N VAL A 62 19.21 -1.82 2.63
CA VAL A 62 18.15 -1.86 3.64
C VAL A 62 18.06 -3.28 4.20
N SER A 63 18.32 -3.45 5.51
CA SER A 63 18.15 -4.74 6.18
C SER A 63 16.67 -5.11 6.30
N ILE A 64 16.34 -6.37 5.98
CA ILE A 64 15.03 -6.96 6.22
C ILE A 64 15.05 -7.99 7.37
N ALA A 65 16.06 -7.93 8.23
CA ALA A 65 16.14 -8.79 9.43
C ALA A 65 14.88 -8.64 10.29
N GLY A 66 14.27 -9.77 10.66
CA GLY A 66 13.00 -9.80 11.39
C GLY A 66 11.74 -9.61 10.52
N LEU A 67 11.89 -9.28 9.24
CA LEU A 67 10.79 -9.18 8.27
C LEU A 67 10.65 -10.44 7.40
N THR A 68 11.55 -11.39 7.54
CA THR A 68 11.57 -12.67 6.81
C THR A 68 11.92 -13.81 7.76
N PRO A 69 11.37 -15.02 7.56
CA PRO A 69 11.84 -16.23 8.24
C PRO A 69 13.09 -16.83 7.59
N TYR A 70 13.52 -16.31 6.41
CA TYR A 70 14.69 -16.80 5.69
C TYR A 70 15.98 -16.28 6.31
N GLU A 71 17.05 -17.06 6.21
CA GLU A 71 18.37 -16.71 6.71
C GLU A 71 19.11 -15.79 5.73
N TYR A 72 19.75 -14.74 6.25
CA TYR A 72 20.56 -13.85 5.43
C TYR A 72 21.91 -14.48 5.09
N GLU A 73 22.27 -14.49 3.81
CA GLU A 73 23.57 -14.95 3.33
C GLU A 73 24.21 -13.85 2.46
N PRO A 74 25.39 -13.32 2.81
CA PRO A 74 26.03 -12.20 2.10
C PRO A 74 26.75 -12.64 0.81
N ILE A 75 26.14 -13.52 0.02
CA ILE A 75 26.65 -13.99 -1.27
C ILE A 75 25.58 -13.88 -2.35
N ASN A 76 25.98 -13.77 -3.61
CA ASN A 76 25.03 -13.61 -4.72
C ASN A 76 24.15 -14.83 -4.97
N CYS A 77 24.55 -16.02 -4.53
CA CYS A 77 23.82 -17.26 -4.75
C CYS A 77 23.40 -17.87 -3.37
N PRO A 78 22.43 -17.27 -2.64
CA PRO A 78 21.98 -17.82 -1.37
C PRO A 78 21.40 -19.24 -1.58
N GLY A 79 21.57 -20.12 -0.59
CA GLY A 79 21.02 -21.49 -0.63
C GLY A 79 19.52 -21.54 -0.37
N ASP A 80 18.93 -22.74 -0.49
CA ASP A 80 17.50 -22.97 -0.27
C ASP A 80 17.05 -22.46 1.11
N GLY A 81 16.00 -21.64 1.14
CA GLY A 81 15.50 -21.00 2.37
C GLY A 81 16.33 -19.81 2.85
N GLN A 82 17.25 -19.31 2.02
CA GLN A 82 18.07 -18.13 2.32
C GLN A 82 17.73 -16.96 1.40
N TYR A 83 18.17 -15.77 1.81
CA TYR A 83 18.05 -14.56 1.01
C TYR A 83 19.33 -13.74 1.02
N THR A 84 19.48 -12.90 0.01
CA THR A 84 20.46 -11.81 0.00
C THR A 84 19.84 -10.53 -0.56
N ILE A 85 20.54 -9.41 -0.40
CA ILE A 85 20.21 -8.12 -1.00
C ILE A 85 21.40 -7.70 -1.84
N ALA A 86 21.21 -7.57 -3.14
CA ALA A 86 22.30 -7.34 -4.08
C ALA A 86 21.88 -6.40 -5.21
N PRO A 87 22.82 -5.56 -5.72
CA PRO A 87 22.54 -4.66 -6.84
C PRO A 87 22.62 -5.38 -8.19
N VAL A 88 23.30 -6.52 -8.26
CA VAL A 88 23.50 -7.31 -9.47
C VAL A 88 23.56 -8.79 -9.13
N LEU A 89 23.12 -9.63 -10.05
CA LEU A 89 23.39 -11.07 -10.04
C LEU A 89 24.15 -11.44 -11.30
N ASP A 90 25.20 -12.25 -11.15
CA ASP A 90 25.86 -12.89 -12.28
C ASP A 90 25.18 -14.21 -12.65
N ASP A 91 25.57 -14.81 -13.77
CA ASP A 91 24.99 -16.05 -14.26
C ASP A 91 25.68 -17.32 -13.76
N SER A 92 26.51 -17.21 -12.71
CA SER A 92 27.28 -18.35 -12.17
C SER A 92 26.48 -19.21 -11.19
N CYS A 93 25.34 -18.68 -10.68
CA CYS A 93 24.54 -19.35 -9.66
C CYS A 93 23.95 -20.68 -10.15
N PHE A 94 24.11 -21.73 -9.33
CA PHE A 94 23.51 -23.04 -9.53
C PHE A 94 23.78 -23.65 -10.92
N ASN A 95 25.08 -23.69 -11.31
CA ASN A 95 25.52 -24.15 -12.64
C ASN A 95 24.89 -23.35 -13.80
N ALA A 96 24.78 -22.04 -13.64
CA ALA A 96 24.25 -21.11 -14.61
C ALA A 96 22.75 -21.32 -14.95
N THR A 97 21.98 -21.88 -14.01
CA THR A 97 20.51 -22.00 -14.18
C THR A 97 19.76 -20.70 -13.92
N TRP A 98 20.34 -19.77 -13.14
CA TRP A 98 19.76 -18.46 -12.90
C TRP A 98 20.17 -17.44 -13.98
N TYR A 99 19.30 -16.45 -14.20
CA TYR A 99 19.62 -15.29 -15.02
C TYR A 99 20.70 -14.42 -14.39
N ALA A 100 21.57 -13.86 -15.20
CA ALA A 100 22.27 -12.64 -14.85
C ALA A 100 21.28 -11.47 -14.87
N VAL A 101 21.29 -10.65 -13.82
CA VAL A 101 20.46 -9.45 -13.69
C VAL A 101 21.38 -8.29 -13.32
N SER A 102 21.53 -7.33 -14.22
CA SER A 102 22.53 -6.25 -14.12
C SER A 102 21.99 -4.99 -13.43
N THR A 103 20.69 -4.87 -13.24
CA THR A 103 20.04 -3.72 -12.60
C THR A 103 18.79 -4.20 -11.85
N ASP A 104 18.44 -3.52 -10.77
CA ASP A 104 17.16 -3.63 -10.09
C ASP A 104 16.02 -3.10 -10.97
N HIS A 105 14.81 -3.00 -10.39
CA HIS A 105 13.65 -2.47 -11.09
C HIS A 105 13.43 -0.98 -10.81
N THR A 106 13.99 -0.42 -9.74
CA THR A 106 13.75 0.97 -9.35
C THR A 106 14.27 1.96 -10.41
N PRO A 107 13.42 2.80 -11.03
CA PRO A 107 13.88 3.74 -12.03
C PRO A 107 14.84 4.79 -11.46
N SER A 108 15.92 5.06 -12.16
CA SER A 108 16.81 6.21 -11.93
C SER A 108 17.67 6.15 -10.67
N ASP A 109 17.74 5.06 -9.94
CA ASP A 109 18.74 4.90 -8.92
C ASP A 109 20.07 4.34 -9.51
N VAL A 110 21.15 4.50 -8.77
CA VAL A 110 22.47 4.05 -9.19
C VAL A 110 22.88 2.90 -8.29
N GLN A 111 23.05 1.70 -8.87
CA GLN A 111 23.34 0.48 -8.13
C GLN A 111 22.28 0.17 -7.07
N GLY A 112 21.00 0.33 -7.44
CA GLY A 112 19.88 -0.07 -6.61
C GLY A 112 19.89 -1.56 -6.32
N ASN A 113 19.41 -1.93 -5.15
CA ASN A 113 19.40 -3.31 -4.69
C ASN A 113 18.05 -3.97 -4.95
N MET A 114 18.08 -5.25 -5.18
CA MET A 114 16.91 -6.12 -5.20
C MET A 114 17.02 -7.20 -4.13
N LEU A 115 15.90 -7.68 -3.62
CA LEU A 115 15.82 -8.80 -2.71
C LEU A 115 15.87 -10.11 -3.52
N VAL A 116 16.88 -10.93 -3.26
CA VAL A 116 17.09 -12.24 -3.87
C VAL A 116 16.57 -13.32 -2.91
N ILE A 117 15.60 -14.10 -3.33
CA ILE A 117 15.00 -15.17 -2.55
C ILE A 117 15.29 -16.50 -3.24
N ASN A 118 15.96 -17.42 -2.54
CA ASN A 118 16.02 -18.82 -2.92
C ASN A 118 14.95 -19.59 -2.16
N GLY A 119 13.97 -20.15 -2.88
CA GLY A 119 12.80 -20.80 -2.30
C GLY A 119 13.15 -21.97 -1.40
N GLY A 120 12.54 -22.06 -0.22
CA GLY A 120 12.74 -23.17 0.72
C GLY A 120 11.89 -24.40 0.41
N SER A 121 12.15 -25.49 1.13
CA SER A 121 11.42 -26.76 1.03
C SER A 121 9.96 -26.70 1.51
N GLN A 122 9.55 -25.62 2.15
CA GLN A 122 8.22 -25.44 2.67
C GLN A 122 7.56 -24.22 2.02
N ALA A 123 6.33 -24.38 1.54
CA ALA A 123 5.49 -23.27 1.16
C ALA A 123 5.22 -22.35 2.37
N GLY A 124 5.25 -21.05 2.18
CA GLY A 124 5.01 -20.13 3.28
C GLY A 124 5.39 -18.68 3.01
N ILE A 125 5.31 -17.89 4.08
CA ILE A 125 5.68 -16.48 4.06
C ILE A 125 7.20 -16.39 3.88
N PHE A 126 7.64 -15.62 2.90
CA PHE A 126 9.07 -15.31 2.73
C PHE A 126 9.40 -13.84 3.05
N TYR A 127 8.38 -12.95 3.08
CA TYR A 127 8.57 -11.55 3.46
C TYR A 127 7.30 -10.99 4.11
N ARG A 128 7.48 -10.15 5.12
CA ARG A 128 6.40 -9.44 5.81
C ARG A 128 6.78 -7.98 6.04
N GLN A 129 5.86 -7.06 5.74
CA GLN A 129 6.10 -5.63 5.88
C GLN A 129 4.96 -4.98 6.67
N PRO A 130 5.24 -4.50 7.88
CA PRO A 130 4.32 -3.60 8.58
C PRO A 130 4.24 -2.24 7.86
N VAL A 131 3.04 -1.72 7.71
CA VAL A 131 2.77 -0.39 7.14
C VAL A 131 1.79 0.32 8.03
N SER A 132 2.10 1.57 8.41
CA SER A 132 1.30 2.40 9.30
C SER A 132 0.94 3.74 8.67
N GLY A 133 0.05 4.49 9.32
CA GLY A 133 -0.38 5.80 8.86
C GLY A 133 -1.39 5.75 7.71
N LEU A 134 -2.12 4.65 7.58
CA LEU A 134 -3.18 4.49 6.60
C LEU A 134 -4.51 4.99 7.16
N CYS A 135 -5.39 5.46 6.29
CA CYS A 135 -6.70 5.99 6.69
C CYS A 135 -7.75 4.89 6.73
N LYS A 136 -8.52 4.81 7.84
CA LYS A 136 -9.67 3.92 7.93
C LYS A 136 -10.68 4.19 6.81
N GLY A 137 -11.21 3.12 6.22
CA GLY A 137 -12.22 3.19 5.15
C GLY A 137 -11.67 3.60 3.79
N THR A 138 -10.37 3.90 3.69
CA THR A 138 -9.69 4.26 2.45
C THR A 138 -9.14 3.03 1.75
N SER A 139 -9.24 3.02 0.42
CA SER A 139 -8.70 1.95 -0.40
C SER A 139 -7.27 2.24 -0.82
N TYR A 140 -6.45 1.21 -0.79
CA TYR A 140 -5.04 1.22 -1.16
C TYR A 140 -4.72 0.10 -2.13
N GLU A 141 -3.69 0.30 -2.95
CA GLU A 141 -3.07 -0.72 -3.78
C GLU A 141 -1.73 -1.11 -3.17
N VAL A 142 -1.55 -2.41 -2.91
CA VAL A 142 -0.22 -2.99 -2.72
C VAL A 142 0.28 -3.47 -4.06
N SER A 143 1.50 -3.11 -4.42
CA SER A 143 2.17 -3.65 -5.60
C SER A 143 3.61 -4.03 -5.30
N VAL A 144 4.10 -5.01 -6.03
CA VAL A 144 5.47 -5.50 -5.96
C VAL A 144 5.92 -5.96 -7.33
N TRP A 145 7.19 -5.76 -7.66
CA TRP A 145 7.79 -6.31 -8.87
C TRP A 145 8.52 -7.60 -8.55
N VAL A 146 8.30 -8.61 -9.38
CA VAL A 146 8.82 -9.97 -9.19
C VAL A 146 9.41 -10.49 -10.50
N LEU A 147 10.55 -11.18 -10.41
CA LEU A 147 11.19 -11.84 -11.54
C LEU A 147 11.53 -13.28 -11.16
N ASN A 148 11.15 -14.26 -11.99
CA ASN A 148 11.59 -15.64 -11.83
C ASN A 148 13.05 -15.78 -12.29
N LEU A 149 13.92 -16.27 -11.41
CA LEU A 149 15.35 -16.37 -11.69
C LEU A 149 15.71 -17.53 -12.62
N LEU A 150 14.88 -18.56 -12.70
CA LEU A 150 15.20 -19.78 -13.44
C LEU A 150 15.11 -19.57 -14.95
N LYS A 151 16.21 -19.80 -15.67
CA LYS A 151 16.25 -19.79 -17.13
C LYS A 151 15.41 -20.91 -17.73
N THR A 152 14.75 -20.62 -18.84
CA THR A 152 14.01 -21.64 -19.60
C THR A 152 14.95 -22.74 -20.11
N GLY A 153 14.48 -24.00 -20.04
CA GLY A 153 15.21 -25.16 -20.60
C GLY A 153 16.44 -25.63 -19.79
N THR A 154 16.75 -25.02 -18.66
CA THR A 154 17.89 -25.42 -17.80
C THR A 154 17.54 -26.60 -16.86
N CYS A 155 16.26 -26.80 -16.57
CA CYS A 155 15.76 -27.87 -15.73
C CYS A 155 14.76 -28.75 -16.46
N SER A 156 14.84 -30.07 -16.27
CA SER A 156 13.87 -31.02 -16.84
C SER A 156 12.51 -30.97 -16.15
N ASN A 157 12.46 -30.59 -14.88
CA ASN A 157 11.23 -30.48 -14.08
C ASN A 157 11.33 -29.21 -13.21
N PRO A 158 11.07 -28.01 -13.81
CA PRO A 158 11.26 -26.75 -13.13
C PRO A 158 10.21 -26.52 -12.02
N LEU A 159 10.63 -26.09 -10.85
CA LEU A 159 9.75 -25.58 -9.82
C LEU A 159 9.49 -24.08 -10.08
N ILE A 160 8.22 -23.73 -10.19
CA ILE A 160 7.80 -22.36 -10.53
C ILE A 160 7.29 -21.67 -9.26
N PRO A 161 7.88 -20.54 -8.83
CA PRO A 161 7.38 -19.77 -7.70
C PRO A 161 5.90 -19.43 -7.88
N ASN A 162 5.10 -19.57 -6.84
CA ASN A 162 3.66 -19.29 -6.87
C ASN A 162 3.34 -18.26 -5.79
N LEU A 163 3.14 -17.01 -6.20
CA LEU A 163 3.01 -15.87 -5.30
C LEU A 163 1.57 -15.65 -4.83
N SER A 164 1.40 -15.48 -3.52
CA SER A 164 0.23 -14.84 -2.92
C SER A 164 0.63 -13.56 -2.19
N ILE A 165 -0.26 -12.57 -2.20
CA ILE A 165 -0.16 -11.35 -1.42
C ILE A 165 -1.32 -11.32 -0.42
N ASN A 166 -0.99 -11.25 0.87
CA ASN A 166 -1.95 -11.05 1.94
C ASN A 166 -1.75 -9.68 2.59
N VAL A 167 -2.85 -9.04 2.96
CA VAL A 167 -2.88 -7.88 3.85
C VAL A 167 -3.67 -8.25 5.08
N GLU A 168 -3.09 -8.06 6.25
CA GLU A 168 -3.66 -8.44 7.54
C GLU A 168 -3.60 -7.26 8.52
N THR A 169 -4.44 -7.28 9.53
CA THR A 169 -4.30 -6.41 10.71
C THR A 169 -3.14 -6.89 11.58
N ASN A 170 -2.70 -6.09 12.55
CA ASN A 170 -1.60 -6.46 13.46
C ASN A 170 -1.92 -7.70 14.31
N ASP A 171 -3.19 -7.95 14.61
CA ASP A 171 -3.69 -9.13 15.33
C ASP A 171 -3.89 -10.36 14.43
N GLY A 172 -3.58 -10.24 13.12
CA GLY A 172 -3.58 -11.36 12.17
C GLY A 172 -4.91 -11.60 11.45
N LEU A 173 -5.89 -10.70 11.57
CA LEU A 173 -7.12 -10.80 10.79
C LEU A 173 -6.82 -10.47 9.31
N ILE A 174 -7.16 -11.38 8.40
CA ILE A 174 -6.98 -11.18 6.97
C ILE A 174 -7.98 -10.13 6.46
N ILE A 175 -7.45 -9.02 5.94
CA ILE A 175 -8.20 -7.96 5.26
C ILE A 175 -8.40 -8.33 3.79
N GLN A 176 -7.33 -8.76 3.13
CA GLN A 176 -7.33 -9.18 1.73
C GLN A 176 -6.31 -10.29 1.52
N SER A 177 -6.66 -11.29 0.73
CA SER A 177 -5.77 -12.37 0.31
C SER A 177 -6.01 -12.67 -1.17
N THR A 178 -4.95 -12.71 -1.95
CA THR A 178 -5.04 -13.00 -3.38
C THR A 178 -3.88 -13.88 -3.82
N ASN A 179 -4.20 -15.00 -4.43
CA ASN A 179 -3.20 -15.79 -5.13
C ASN A 179 -2.97 -15.18 -6.52
N ILE A 180 -1.80 -14.56 -6.71
CA ILE A 180 -1.35 -14.02 -8.00
C ILE A 180 -1.06 -15.14 -9.00
N GLY A 181 -0.75 -16.32 -8.48
CA GLY A 181 -0.41 -17.50 -9.25
C GLY A 181 1.08 -17.64 -9.57
N PRO A 182 1.41 -18.56 -10.50
CA PRO A 182 2.79 -18.85 -10.83
C PRO A 182 3.48 -17.67 -11.54
N ILE A 183 4.71 -17.39 -11.11
CA ILE A 183 5.61 -16.45 -11.77
C ILE A 183 6.36 -17.24 -12.85
N GLN A 184 5.86 -17.21 -14.05
CA GLN A 184 6.36 -18.03 -15.16
C GLN A 184 7.81 -17.70 -15.54
N GLN A 185 8.53 -18.71 -16.01
CA GLN A 185 9.80 -18.51 -16.68
C GLN A 185 9.60 -17.68 -17.96
N THR A 186 10.60 -16.94 -18.34
CA THR A 186 10.66 -16.12 -19.56
C THR A 186 11.96 -16.43 -20.32
N ASP A 187 12.08 -16.05 -21.58
CA ASP A 187 13.31 -16.30 -22.34
C ASP A 187 14.44 -15.32 -22.01
N ILE A 188 14.08 -14.17 -21.42
CA ILE A 188 14.98 -13.14 -20.90
C ILE A 188 14.51 -12.72 -19.50
N PRO A 189 15.40 -12.21 -18.62
CA PRO A 189 14.97 -11.71 -17.30
C PRO A 189 13.88 -10.65 -17.46
N THR A 190 12.68 -10.94 -16.94
CA THR A 190 11.52 -10.07 -17.13
C THR A 190 10.80 -9.81 -15.80
N TRP A 191 10.76 -8.56 -15.39
CA TRP A 191 10.02 -8.12 -14.24
C TRP A 191 8.51 -8.12 -14.52
N ARG A 192 7.74 -8.65 -13.56
CA ARG A 192 6.30 -8.67 -13.57
C ARG A 192 5.75 -7.89 -12.38
N ARG A 193 4.89 -6.92 -12.64
CA ARG A 193 4.16 -6.22 -11.59
C ARG A 193 3.01 -7.10 -11.09
N CYS A 194 2.95 -7.29 -9.78
CA CYS A 194 1.86 -7.98 -9.07
C CYS A 194 1.20 -7.00 -8.12
N SER A 195 -0.13 -6.91 -8.11
CA SER A 195 -0.83 -5.96 -7.25
C SER A 195 -2.18 -6.46 -6.77
N ILE A 196 -2.63 -5.94 -5.62
CA ILE A 196 -3.95 -6.16 -5.04
C ILE A 196 -4.50 -4.86 -4.46
N LEU A 197 -5.83 -4.73 -4.40
CA LEU A 197 -6.51 -3.66 -3.67
C LEU A 197 -6.98 -4.15 -2.31
N PHE A 198 -6.92 -3.29 -1.31
CA PHE A 198 -7.50 -3.52 0.01
C PHE A 198 -8.09 -2.24 0.59
N THR A 199 -8.97 -2.36 1.58
CA THR A 199 -9.54 -1.22 2.32
C THR A 199 -9.22 -1.39 3.79
N VAL A 200 -8.71 -0.34 4.43
CA VAL A 200 -8.31 -0.37 5.85
C VAL A 200 -9.55 -0.42 6.76
N PRO A 201 -9.74 -1.48 7.57
CA PRO A 201 -10.93 -1.62 8.40
C PRO A 201 -10.83 -0.93 9.76
N THR A 202 -9.62 -0.74 10.28
CA THR A 202 -9.31 -0.33 11.64
C THR A 202 -8.94 1.15 11.74
N ALA A 203 -9.11 1.75 12.92
CA ALA A 203 -8.85 3.17 13.13
C ALA A 203 -7.37 3.47 13.40
N ASP A 204 -6.56 2.47 13.75
CA ASP A 204 -5.12 2.58 13.98
C ASP A 204 -4.33 2.80 12.69
N GLY A 205 -4.94 2.46 11.53
CA GLY A 205 -4.31 2.66 10.24
C GLY A 205 -3.06 1.79 10.01
N GLU A 206 -2.98 0.65 10.69
CA GLU A 206 -1.84 -0.27 10.59
C GLU A 206 -2.24 -1.57 9.91
N VAL A 207 -1.38 -2.06 9.04
CA VAL A 207 -1.54 -3.36 8.37
C VAL A 207 -0.20 -4.06 8.24
N VAL A 208 -0.24 -5.37 8.04
CA VAL A 208 0.93 -6.19 7.70
C VAL A 208 0.73 -6.79 6.32
N ILE A 209 1.61 -6.45 5.39
CA ILE A 209 1.67 -7.06 4.06
C ILE A 209 2.53 -8.32 4.17
N LYS A 210 2.04 -9.44 3.64
CA LYS A 210 2.78 -10.70 3.58
C LYS A 210 2.90 -11.17 2.14
N LEU A 211 4.12 -11.46 1.72
CA LEU A 211 4.40 -12.15 0.47
C LEU A 211 4.62 -13.63 0.77
N ILE A 212 3.89 -14.49 0.09
CA ILE A 212 3.82 -15.92 0.35
C ILE A 212 4.18 -16.65 -0.93
N ASN A 213 5.14 -17.57 -0.84
CA ASN A 213 5.38 -18.53 -1.91
C ASN A 213 4.60 -19.82 -1.61
N ASN A 214 3.63 -20.14 -2.46
CA ASN A 214 2.81 -21.34 -2.31
C ASN A 214 3.50 -22.60 -2.88
N GLN A 215 4.68 -22.45 -3.50
CA GLN A 215 5.55 -23.55 -3.91
C GLN A 215 6.52 -23.88 -2.78
N GLY A 216 6.58 -25.13 -2.36
CA GLY A 216 7.43 -25.58 -1.26
C GLY A 216 8.01 -26.96 -1.53
N ASP A 217 8.93 -27.08 -2.48
CA ASP A 217 9.69 -28.29 -2.74
C ASP A 217 11.16 -27.91 -2.95
N LEU A 218 12.05 -28.87 -2.69
CA LEU A 218 13.47 -28.75 -3.08
C LEU A 218 13.65 -29.26 -4.51
N GLY A 219 14.41 -28.51 -5.30
CA GLY A 219 14.65 -28.88 -6.68
C GLY A 219 15.24 -27.75 -7.49
N CYS A 220 15.09 -27.83 -8.78
CA CYS A 220 15.59 -26.81 -9.68
C CYS A 220 14.56 -25.70 -9.89
N GLY A 221 14.81 -24.51 -9.37
CA GLY A 221 13.92 -23.36 -9.44
C GLY A 221 13.25 -23.04 -8.11
N ASN A 222 12.12 -22.37 -8.13
CA ASN A 222 11.41 -21.79 -6.99
C ASN A 222 12.06 -20.49 -6.47
N ASP A 223 12.89 -19.84 -7.28
CA ASP A 223 13.72 -18.71 -6.92
C ASP A 223 13.24 -17.44 -7.61
N MET A 224 13.31 -16.31 -6.90
CA MET A 224 12.79 -15.07 -7.43
C MET A 224 13.55 -13.84 -6.93
N LEU A 225 13.47 -12.78 -7.71
CA LEU A 225 13.80 -11.43 -7.28
C LEU A 225 12.53 -10.68 -6.92
N ILE A 226 12.65 -9.83 -5.93
CA ILE A 226 11.60 -8.91 -5.47
C ILE A 226 12.17 -7.50 -5.46
N ASP A 227 11.38 -6.54 -5.97
CA ASP A 227 11.73 -5.13 -5.90
C ASP A 227 10.47 -4.25 -5.85
N ASP A 228 10.65 -2.96 -5.50
CA ASP A 228 9.60 -1.94 -5.48
C ASP A 228 8.30 -2.41 -4.80
N LEU A 229 8.39 -2.86 -3.54
CA LEU A 229 7.17 -3.08 -2.76
C LEU A 229 6.57 -1.73 -2.37
N GLN A 230 5.43 -1.42 -2.92
CA GLN A 230 4.77 -0.12 -2.79
C GLN A 230 3.36 -0.26 -2.22
N VAL A 231 2.94 0.74 -1.43
CA VAL A 231 1.55 0.96 -1.06
C VAL A 231 1.14 2.34 -1.54
N LYS A 232 0.12 2.37 -2.38
CA LYS A 232 -0.43 3.57 -2.99
C LYS A 232 -1.86 3.80 -2.55
N GLN A 233 -2.18 5.03 -2.17
CA GLN A 233 -3.54 5.44 -1.83
C GLN A 233 -4.39 5.56 -3.09
N CYS A 234 -5.60 4.94 -3.12
CA CYS A 234 -6.48 4.92 -4.30
C CYS A 234 -7.68 5.86 -4.19
N SER A 235 -7.98 6.34 -2.99
CA SER A 235 -9.08 7.27 -2.73
C SER A 235 -8.70 8.22 -1.61
N GLU A 236 -9.34 9.38 -1.56
CA GLU A 236 -9.09 10.32 -0.47
C GLU A 236 -9.39 9.69 0.90
N CYS A 237 -8.64 10.13 1.92
CA CYS A 237 -8.93 9.77 3.30
C CYS A 237 -10.26 10.35 3.75
N VAL A 238 -11.31 9.53 3.78
CA VAL A 238 -12.61 9.93 4.29
C VAL A 238 -12.62 9.72 5.81
N GLY A 239 -12.00 10.65 6.54
CA GLY A 239 -12.14 10.72 8.00
C GLY A 239 -13.46 11.38 8.42
N PRO A 240 -13.91 11.19 9.68
CA PRO A 240 -14.99 12.04 10.21
C PRO A 240 -14.57 13.50 10.08
N PRO A 241 -15.50 14.42 9.78
CA PRO A 241 -15.16 15.83 9.61
C PRO A 241 -14.39 16.32 10.83
N GLU A 242 -13.18 16.79 10.57
CA GLU A 242 -12.35 17.37 11.61
C GLU A 242 -12.95 18.70 12.00
N LEU A 243 -13.29 18.83 13.26
CA LEU A 243 -13.82 20.06 13.81
C LEU A 243 -12.71 20.78 14.56
N VAL A 244 -12.26 21.88 14.00
CA VAL A 244 -11.57 22.94 14.73
C VAL A 244 -12.60 24.01 14.99
N TYR A 245 -12.95 24.21 16.25
CA TYR A 245 -13.83 25.30 16.67
C TYR A 245 -13.02 26.29 17.51
N VAL A 246 -13.01 27.53 17.10
CA VAL A 246 -12.43 28.68 17.81
C VAL A 246 -13.59 29.62 18.10
N PRO A 247 -13.85 30.00 19.35
CA PRO A 247 -14.89 30.99 19.67
C PRO A 247 -14.64 32.31 18.96
N ASP A 248 -15.72 32.94 18.51
CA ASP A 248 -15.67 34.24 17.84
C ASP A 248 -15.32 35.40 18.81
N VAL A 249 -15.50 35.17 20.13
CA VAL A 249 -15.26 36.16 21.20
C VAL A 249 -14.81 35.48 22.49
N PHE A 250 -13.93 36.15 23.24
CA PHE A 250 -13.63 35.79 24.61
C PHE A 250 -13.44 37.05 25.47
N THR A 251 -13.60 36.88 26.79
CA THR A 251 -13.73 38.03 27.75
C THR A 251 -12.82 37.81 28.94
N PRO A 252 -11.50 38.12 28.84
CA PRO A 252 -10.54 37.93 29.93
C PRO A 252 -10.72 39.00 31.03
N ASN A 253 -11.78 38.84 31.83
CA ASN A 253 -12.17 39.75 32.93
C ASN A 253 -12.01 39.10 34.31
N ASN A 254 -11.52 37.85 34.40
CA ASN A 254 -11.32 37.02 35.59
C ASN A 254 -12.64 36.67 36.34
N ASP A 255 -13.74 36.52 35.64
CA ASP A 255 -15.02 36.06 36.20
C ASP A 255 -15.17 34.52 36.16
N GLY A 256 -14.21 33.82 35.60
CA GLY A 256 -14.20 32.37 35.42
C GLY A 256 -14.92 31.89 34.13
N ILE A 257 -15.44 32.81 33.32
CA ILE A 257 -16.20 32.47 32.09
C ILE A 257 -15.51 33.11 30.90
N ASN A 258 -15.08 32.31 29.95
CA ASN A 258 -14.41 32.73 28.70
C ASN A 258 -13.16 33.63 28.91
N ASP A 259 -12.49 33.49 30.04
CA ASP A 259 -11.29 34.25 30.38
C ASP A 259 -10.07 33.91 29.49
N THR A 260 -10.15 32.79 28.76
CA THR A 260 -9.11 32.35 27.83
C THR A 260 -9.71 31.94 26.51
N LEU A 261 -8.96 32.13 25.41
CA LEU A 261 -9.37 31.64 24.11
C LEU A 261 -9.22 30.10 24.05
N ALA A 262 -10.32 29.39 24.28
CA ALA A 262 -10.39 27.94 24.24
C ALA A 262 -10.54 27.46 22.80
N ILE A 263 -9.63 26.61 22.34
CA ILE A 263 -9.70 25.95 21.04
C ILE A 263 -10.19 24.54 21.25
N PHE A 264 -11.25 24.17 20.54
CA PHE A 264 -11.77 22.81 20.56
C PHE A 264 -11.31 22.10 19.29
N LEU A 265 -10.34 21.20 19.45
CA LEU A 265 -9.81 20.38 18.38
C LEU A 265 -10.37 18.95 18.55
N ARG A 266 -11.22 18.54 17.62
CA ARG A 266 -11.69 17.16 17.54
C ARG A 266 -10.99 16.48 16.38
N THR A 267 -9.85 15.84 16.64
CA THR A 267 -9.12 15.03 15.70
C THR A 267 -8.90 13.64 16.28
N SER A 268 -8.77 12.62 15.41
CA SER A 268 -8.22 11.34 15.81
C SER A 268 -6.70 11.51 15.96
N ALA A 269 -6.20 11.63 17.19
CA ALA A 269 -4.78 11.73 17.56
C ALA A 269 -3.94 12.67 16.66
N SER A 270 -3.82 13.95 17.06
CA SER A 270 -2.95 14.93 16.38
C SER A 270 -1.48 14.62 16.63
N SER A 271 -0.69 14.45 15.57
CA SER A 271 0.77 14.27 15.66
C SER A 271 1.55 15.59 15.74
N SER A 272 0.93 16.71 15.40
CA SER A 272 1.49 18.06 15.55
C SER A 272 0.37 19.09 15.65
N PHE A 273 0.61 20.13 16.44
CA PHE A 273 -0.30 21.27 16.60
C PHE A 273 0.52 22.54 16.72
N SER A 274 0.04 23.62 16.11
CA SER A 274 0.60 24.96 16.24
C SER A 274 -0.52 25.98 16.17
N LEU A 275 -0.58 26.84 17.17
CA LEU A 275 -1.44 28.02 17.22
C LEU A 275 -0.58 29.26 17.16
N LYS A 276 -0.95 30.24 16.34
CA LYS A 276 -0.35 31.58 16.30
C LYS A 276 -1.45 32.61 16.30
N ILE A 277 -1.29 33.68 17.13
CA ILE A 277 -2.24 34.80 17.20
C ILE A 277 -1.51 36.08 16.86
N TYR A 278 -2.13 36.90 16.04
CA TYR A 278 -1.59 38.15 15.51
C TYR A 278 -2.50 39.34 15.86
N ASN A 279 -1.88 40.47 16.16
CA ASN A 279 -2.61 41.74 16.31
C ASN A 279 -3.01 42.30 14.93
N ARG A 280 -3.76 43.42 14.94
CA ARG A 280 -4.22 44.09 13.71
C ARG A 280 -3.10 44.57 12.77
N TRP A 281 -1.87 44.65 13.27
CA TRP A 281 -0.70 45.10 12.53
C TRP A 281 0.09 43.87 11.94
N GLY A 282 -0.39 42.68 12.15
CA GLY A 282 0.28 41.45 11.73
C GLY A 282 1.43 40.99 12.63
N SER A 283 1.61 41.61 13.82
CA SER A 283 2.64 41.19 14.77
C SER A 283 2.16 39.94 15.53
N LEU A 284 3.03 38.93 15.62
CA LEU A 284 2.78 37.72 16.41
C LEU A 284 2.79 38.07 17.88
N ILE A 285 1.70 37.76 18.60
CA ILE A 285 1.52 38.08 20.02
C ILE A 285 1.37 36.87 20.93
N PHE A 286 1.00 35.70 20.34
CA PHE A 286 0.91 34.45 21.08
C PHE A 286 1.25 33.29 20.17
N THR A 287 1.91 32.27 20.73
CA THR A 287 2.15 30.99 20.05
C THR A 287 2.05 29.83 21.04
N SER A 288 1.51 28.70 20.59
CA SER A 288 1.49 27.47 21.36
C SER A 288 1.62 26.27 20.42
N THR A 289 2.26 25.20 20.90
CA THR A 289 2.29 23.88 20.28
C THR A 289 1.45 22.87 21.05
N ASP A 290 0.80 23.31 22.14
CA ASP A 290 -0.11 22.51 22.96
C ASP A 290 -1.54 23.08 22.86
N PRO A 291 -2.55 22.31 22.39
CA PRO A 291 -3.93 22.76 22.36
C PRO A 291 -4.51 23.15 23.73
N ALA A 292 -3.95 22.61 24.82
CA ALA A 292 -4.35 22.95 26.18
C ALA A 292 -3.83 24.29 26.67
N HIS A 293 -2.76 24.79 26.03
CA HIS A 293 -2.17 26.11 26.36
C HIS A 293 -2.93 27.23 25.64
N LYS A 294 -3.84 27.86 26.37
CA LYS A 294 -4.80 28.84 25.86
C LYS A 294 -4.26 30.26 26.01
N TRP A 295 -4.61 31.16 25.09
CA TRP A 295 -4.29 32.57 25.19
C TRP A 295 -5.22 33.29 26.20
N ASP A 296 -4.64 33.99 27.13
CA ASP A 296 -5.31 34.75 28.21
C ASP A 296 -5.58 36.23 27.87
N GLY A 297 -5.36 36.62 26.62
CA GLY A 297 -5.54 38.00 26.17
C GLY A 297 -4.39 38.94 26.59
N ASN A 298 -3.24 38.42 27.04
CA ASN A 298 -2.06 39.18 27.38
C ASN A 298 -0.93 38.98 26.35
N TYR A 299 -0.05 40.01 26.24
CA TYR A 299 1.20 39.93 25.48
C TYR A 299 2.33 40.52 26.34
N ALA A 300 3.38 39.74 26.53
CA ALA A 300 4.54 40.11 27.38
C ALA A 300 4.13 40.62 28.78
N GLY A 301 3.09 39.99 29.37
CA GLY A 301 2.58 40.38 30.70
C GLY A 301 1.70 41.63 30.74
N VAL A 302 1.39 42.21 29.57
CA VAL A 302 0.52 43.38 29.45
C VAL A 302 -0.80 42.99 28.79
N ALA A 303 -1.91 43.48 29.32
CA ALA A 303 -3.23 43.26 28.79
C ALA A 303 -3.34 43.83 27.36
N CYS A 304 -3.76 43.01 26.42
CA CYS A 304 -4.07 43.43 25.04
C CYS A 304 -5.35 44.27 25.01
N ALA A 305 -5.41 45.24 24.12
CA ALA A 305 -6.61 46.10 23.96
C ALA A 305 -7.79 45.31 23.41
N SER A 306 -9.01 45.68 23.79
CA SER A 306 -10.23 45.14 23.13
C SER A 306 -10.17 45.36 21.61
N GLY A 307 -10.51 44.36 20.86
CA GLY A 307 -10.42 44.41 19.39
C GLY A 307 -10.30 43.03 18.74
N THR A 308 -10.20 43.03 17.44
CA THR A 308 -10.11 41.79 16.64
C THR A 308 -8.65 41.37 16.48
N TYR A 309 -8.41 40.07 16.69
CA TYR A 309 -7.14 39.38 16.53
C TYR A 309 -7.28 38.26 15.50
N SER A 310 -6.25 38.05 14.67
CA SER A 310 -6.23 36.98 13.69
C SER A 310 -5.52 35.78 14.29
N TRP A 311 -6.02 34.58 14.00
CA TRP A 311 -5.37 33.36 14.43
C TRP A 311 -5.08 32.44 13.22
N VAL A 312 -4.02 31.67 13.35
CA VAL A 312 -3.60 30.61 12.43
C VAL A 312 -3.38 29.35 13.25
N ILE A 313 -4.06 28.28 12.89
CA ILE A 313 -3.89 26.95 13.46
C ILE A 313 -3.36 26.04 12.36
N ALA A 314 -2.23 25.37 12.62
CA ALA A 314 -1.71 24.30 11.78
C ALA A 314 -1.62 23.02 12.60
N TYR A 315 -2.11 21.92 12.04
CA TYR A 315 -2.08 20.63 12.69
C TYR A 315 -2.03 19.49 11.67
N ARG A 316 -1.58 18.31 12.11
CA ARG A 316 -1.68 17.08 11.34
C ARG A 316 -2.72 16.19 11.97
N SER A 317 -3.63 15.71 11.15
CA SER A 317 -4.70 14.81 11.56
C SER A 317 -4.21 13.38 11.63
N GLY A 318 -4.80 12.59 12.53
CA GLY A 318 -4.64 11.13 12.52
C GLY A 318 -5.23 10.46 11.28
N THR A 319 -6.18 11.12 10.59
CA THR A 319 -6.74 10.64 9.32
C THR A 319 -5.91 11.02 8.10
N SER A 320 -5.02 12.01 8.23
CA SER A 320 -4.10 12.46 7.18
C SER A 320 -2.75 12.89 7.79
N PRO A 321 -1.99 11.97 8.38
CA PRO A 321 -0.80 12.30 9.20
C PRO A 321 0.34 12.94 8.39
N ARG A 322 0.30 12.83 7.06
CA ARG A 322 1.32 13.39 6.16
C ARG A 322 1.02 14.82 5.72
N ASN A 323 -0.26 15.21 5.71
CA ASN A 323 -0.67 16.53 5.24
C ASN A 323 -0.89 17.48 6.43
N GLU A 324 -0.26 18.64 6.41
CA GLU A 324 -0.51 19.71 7.37
C GLU A 324 -1.77 20.47 6.96
N ILE A 325 -2.72 20.52 7.87
CA ILE A 325 -3.97 21.25 7.69
C ILE A 325 -3.80 22.63 8.34
N VAL A 326 -4.05 23.69 7.57
CA VAL A 326 -4.00 25.07 8.05
C VAL A 326 -5.40 25.65 8.07
N ARG A 327 -5.78 26.25 9.21
CA ARG A 327 -7.01 27.00 9.40
C ARG A 327 -6.69 28.41 9.88
N THR A 328 -7.44 29.40 9.43
CA THR A 328 -7.28 30.79 9.81
C THR A 328 -8.64 31.40 10.14
N GLY A 329 -8.64 32.40 11.02
CA GLY A 329 -9.85 33.12 11.38
C GLY A 329 -9.54 34.32 12.27
N HIS A 330 -10.60 34.83 12.87
CA HIS A 330 -10.54 35.99 13.74
C HIS A 330 -11.24 35.70 15.07
N VAL A 331 -10.82 36.40 16.12
CA VAL A 331 -11.46 36.39 17.44
C VAL A 331 -11.54 37.80 17.94
N LEU A 332 -12.66 38.15 18.58
CA LEU A 332 -12.86 39.42 19.25
C LEU A 332 -12.48 39.27 20.75
N LEU A 333 -11.52 40.05 21.20
CA LEU A 333 -11.23 40.21 22.61
C LEU A 333 -12.06 41.38 23.14
N MET A 334 -12.81 41.14 24.19
CA MET A 334 -13.60 42.18 24.91
C MET A 334 -13.20 42.23 26.37
N ARG A 335 -13.00 43.43 26.89
CA ARG A 335 -12.74 43.70 28.31
C ARG A 335 -13.71 44.73 28.83
#